data_f81ea9895f3f526b46e18ddfa69160ed
#
_entry.id   f81ea9895f3f526b46e18ddfa69160ed
#
_cell.length_a   1.000
_cell.length_b   1.000
_cell.length_c   1.000
_cell.angle_alpha   90.00
_cell.angle_beta   90.00
_cell.angle_gamma   90.00
#
_symmetry.space_group_name_H-M   'P 1'
#
loop_
_entity.id
_entity.type
_entity.pdbx_description
1 polymer ?
#
loop_
_entity_poly.entity_id
_entity_poly.type
_entity_poly.pdbx_seq_one_letter_code
_entity_poly.pdbx_strand_id
1 'polypeptide(L)'
;GDYLSEQRLFAEVLGWKISGAIDIQKTEADGSITIMDYKCTSVWSIIFGKDSWAKQLNFYAWLVRQCKGVPVNKLQIVAVLRDWKQSEAKFKPDYPKSGIVIVDVPLWSTSQQDDFVTERVALHQQAEKDYVFDKPIAPCTEDERWARKSKHAVMKKGRKKAVKLHDSEEEAVAHCEVLGAGHTVDFRKGESIRCSQYCDVSAFCSQWKKENADG
;
A
#
# COMPACT_ATOMS: atom_id res chain seq x y z
N GLY A 1 8.72 -7.77 29.43
CA GLY A 1 7.77 -6.67 29.20
C GLY A 1 6.37 -7.21 29.04
N ASP A 2 5.38 -6.42 29.41
CA ASP A 2 3.98 -6.79 29.28
C ASP A 2 3.52 -6.61 27.84
N TYR A 3 2.67 -7.54 27.37
CA TYR A 3 2.11 -7.52 26.03
C TYR A 3 0.60 -7.32 26.09
N LEU A 4 0.10 -6.41 25.26
CA LEU A 4 -1.33 -6.27 24.98
C LEU A 4 -1.56 -6.61 23.51
N SER A 5 -2.54 -7.46 23.23
CA SER A 5 -2.92 -7.85 21.86
C SER A 5 -4.33 -7.37 21.52
N GLU A 6 -4.55 -7.10 20.23
CA GLU A 6 -5.87 -6.77 19.64
C GLU A 6 -6.58 -5.61 20.35
N GLN A 7 -5.83 -4.63 20.86
CA GLN A 7 -6.42 -3.51 21.56
C GLN A 7 -6.94 -2.45 20.60
N ARG A 8 -8.23 -2.17 20.64
CA ARG A 8 -8.83 -1.05 19.91
C ARG A 8 -8.79 0.22 20.76
N LEU A 9 -8.21 1.26 20.22
CA LEU A 9 -8.17 2.61 20.78
C LEU A 9 -9.07 3.55 19.99
N PHE A 10 -9.60 4.57 20.66
CA PHE A 10 -10.50 5.57 20.08
C PHE A 10 -10.04 6.96 20.46
N ALA A 11 -10.04 7.88 19.50
CA ALA A 11 -9.76 9.29 19.73
C ALA A 11 -10.71 10.16 18.91
N GLU A 12 -10.79 11.45 19.24
CA GLU A 12 -11.59 12.43 18.51
C GLU A 12 -10.68 13.41 17.80
N VAL A 13 -10.97 13.67 16.50
CA VAL A 13 -10.25 14.63 15.66
C VAL A 13 -11.26 15.39 14.82
N LEU A 14 -11.23 16.74 14.90
CA LEU A 14 -12.14 17.61 14.17
C LEU A 14 -13.63 17.23 14.36
N GLY A 15 -13.99 16.76 15.56
CA GLY A 15 -15.35 16.30 15.88
C GLY A 15 -15.72 14.91 15.37
N TRP A 16 -14.79 14.20 14.72
CA TRP A 16 -15.00 12.81 14.31
C TRP A 16 -14.29 11.84 15.25
N LYS A 17 -15.01 10.77 15.63
CA LYS A 17 -14.45 9.65 16.38
C LYS A 17 -13.77 8.68 15.44
N ILE A 18 -12.46 8.53 15.59
CA ILE A 18 -11.65 7.59 14.83
C ILE A 18 -11.15 6.47 15.73
N SER A 19 -10.81 5.32 15.17
CA SER A 19 -10.28 4.19 15.92
C SER A 19 -9.30 3.35 15.14
N GLY A 20 -8.43 2.63 15.86
CA GLY A 20 -7.54 1.62 15.31
C GLY A 20 -7.42 0.44 16.27
N ALA A 21 -7.41 -0.79 15.74
CA ALA A 21 -7.06 -2.00 16.46
C ALA A 21 -5.58 -2.28 16.25
N ILE A 22 -4.82 -2.36 17.34
CA ILE A 22 -3.37 -2.58 17.32
C ILE A 22 -3.11 -4.03 17.65
N ASP A 23 -2.43 -4.75 16.75
CA ASP A 23 -2.20 -6.18 16.91
C ASP A 23 -1.42 -6.48 18.20
N ILE A 24 -0.27 -5.82 18.40
CA ILE A 24 0.54 -6.00 19.61
C ILE A 24 1.12 -4.65 20.06
N GLN A 25 1.02 -4.41 21.36
CA GLN A 25 1.74 -3.37 22.08
C GLN A 25 2.61 -4.04 23.15
N LYS A 26 3.91 -3.83 23.09
CA LYS A 26 4.86 -4.30 24.10
C LYS A 26 5.31 -3.13 24.97
N THR A 27 5.13 -3.22 26.27
CA THR A 27 5.67 -2.25 27.22
C THR A 27 7.13 -2.56 27.49
N GLU A 28 8.02 -1.62 27.22
CA GLU A 28 9.44 -1.73 27.47
C GLU A 28 9.76 -1.41 28.95
N ALA A 29 11.00 -1.71 29.37
CA ALA A 29 11.42 -1.50 30.75
C ALA A 29 11.41 -0.02 31.22
N ASP A 30 11.52 0.91 30.28
CA ASP A 30 11.45 2.35 30.52
C ASP A 30 10.02 2.91 30.48
N GLY A 31 9.02 2.05 30.32
CA GLY A 31 7.61 2.42 30.22
C GLY A 31 7.16 2.87 28.82
N SER A 32 8.06 2.96 27.86
CA SER A 32 7.69 3.25 26.48
C SER A 32 7.05 2.05 25.79
N ILE A 33 6.41 2.27 24.65
CA ILE A 33 5.71 1.22 23.89
C ILE A 33 6.40 0.95 22.55
N THR A 34 6.64 -0.33 22.28
CA THR A 34 6.89 -0.85 20.93
C THR A 34 5.58 -1.36 20.34
N ILE A 35 5.21 -0.85 19.16
CA ILE A 35 4.04 -1.32 18.40
C ILE A 35 4.49 -2.32 17.36
N MET A 36 3.82 -3.48 17.30
CA MET A 36 4.06 -4.50 16.28
C MET A 36 2.74 -4.82 15.56
N ASP A 37 2.83 -5.02 14.24
CA ASP A 37 1.68 -5.37 13.41
C ASP A 37 2.05 -6.55 12.50
N TYR A 38 1.18 -7.55 12.45
CA TYR A 38 1.38 -8.75 11.64
C TYR A 38 0.97 -8.54 10.19
N LYS A 39 1.85 -8.91 9.27
CA LYS A 39 1.54 -8.88 7.84
C LYS A 39 1.88 -10.21 7.16
N CYS A 40 0.88 -10.88 6.62
CA CYS A 40 1.08 -11.97 5.66
C CYS A 40 1.31 -11.35 4.28
N THR A 41 2.54 -11.39 3.78
CA THR A 41 2.94 -10.62 2.59
C THR A 41 3.93 -11.40 1.71
N SER A 42 4.36 -10.82 0.59
CA SER A 42 5.38 -11.39 -0.27
C SER A 42 6.79 -10.91 0.13
N VAL A 43 7.80 -11.67 -0.26
CA VAL A 43 9.22 -11.29 -0.14
C VAL A 43 9.49 -9.92 -0.75
N TRP A 44 8.85 -9.59 -1.87
CA TRP A 44 9.02 -8.32 -2.56
C TRP A 44 8.60 -7.11 -1.73
N SER A 45 7.64 -7.29 -0.82
CA SER A 45 7.24 -6.22 0.11
C SER A 45 8.32 -5.86 1.12
N ILE A 46 9.24 -6.80 1.41
CA ILE A 46 10.39 -6.53 2.28
C ILE A 46 11.51 -5.83 1.49
N ILE A 47 11.74 -6.30 0.27
CA ILE A 47 12.83 -5.77 -0.58
C ILE A 47 12.56 -4.32 -1.01
N PHE A 48 11.32 -4.01 -1.38
CA PHE A 48 10.94 -2.67 -1.89
C PHE A 48 10.29 -1.76 -0.84
N GLY A 49 9.95 -2.29 0.33
CA GLY A 49 9.20 -1.55 1.34
C GLY A 49 7.74 -1.30 0.96
N LYS A 50 6.98 -0.72 1.88
CA LYS A 50 5.60 -0.25 1.68
C LYS A 50 5.31 0.97 2.54
N ASP A 51 5.07 2.12 1.92
CA ASP A 51 4.70 3.37 2.61
C ASP A 51 3.44 3.24 3.47
N SER A 52 2.52 2.37 3.06
CA SER A 52 1.29 2.11 3.82
C SER A 52 1.55 1.58 5.24
N TRP A 53 2.66 0.87 5.46
CA TRP A 53 3.04 0.39 6.79
C TRP A 53 3.45 1.54 7.70
N ALA A 54 4.22 2.50 7.18
CA ALA A 54 4.60 3.68 7.94
C ALA A 54 3.37 4.51 8.34
N LYS A 55 2.45 4.74 7.40
CA LYS A 55 1.20 5.46 7.64
C LYS A 55 0.35 4.78 8.73
N GLN A 56 0.15 3.46 8.63
CA GLN A 56 -0.64 2.70 9.58
C GLN A 56 -0.04 2.71 11.00
N LEU A 57 1.26 2.39 11.10
CA LEU A 57 1.90 2.29 12.41
C LEU A 57 2.08 3.65 13.09
N ASN A 58 2.33 4.71 12.34
CA ASN A 58 2.38 6.06 12.90
C ASN A 58 1.00 6.57 13.34
N PHE A 59 -0.07 6.19 12.66
CA PHE A 59 -1.44 6.40 13.14
C PHE A 59 -1.68 5.66 14.47
N TYR A 60 -1.22 4.42 14.62
CA TYR A 60 -1.31 3.69 15.88
C TYR A 60 -0.47 4.33 16.98
N ALA A 61 0.74 4.81 16.68
CA ALA A 61 1.56 5.54 17.64
C ALA A 61 0.85 6.83 18.11
N TRP A 62 0.22 7.54 17.19
CA TRP A 62 -0.62 8.69 17.50
C TRP A 62 -1.77 8.32 18.45
N LEU A 63 -2.51 7.24 18.16
CA LEU A 63 -3.60 6.75 19.03
C LEU A 63 -3.10 6.39 20.43
N VAL A 64 -1.97 5.70 20.56
CA VAL A 64 -1.38 5.35 21.87
C VAL A 64 -1.05 6.61 22.65
N ARG A 65 -0.43 7.61 22.02
CA ARG A 65 -0.10 8.89 22.64
C ARG A 65 -1.34 9.63 23.10
N GLN A 66 -2.41 9.70 22.29
CA GLN A 66 -3.67 10.37 22.64
C GLN A 66 -4.42 9.66 23.76
N CYS A 67 -4.47 8.34 23.75
CA CYS A 67 -5.31 7.58 24.67
C CYS A 67 -4.62 7.23 25.99
N LYS A 68 -3.29 7.04 25.95
CA LYS A 68 -2.53 6.55 27.11
C LYS A 68 -1.53 7.58 27.66
N GLY A 69 -1.19 8.60 26.91
CA GLY A 69 -0.17 9.60 27.29
C GLY A 69 1.24 9.04 27.43
N VAL A 70 1.52 7.84 26.88
CA VAL A 70 2.84 7.19 26.95
C VAL A 70 3.58 7.32 25.62
N PRO A 71 4.91 7.44 25.62
CA PRO A 71 5.69 7.53 24.40
C PRO A 71 5.74 6.17 23.69
N VAL A 72 5.65 6.22 22.37
CA VAL A 72 6.01 5.10 21.49
C VAL A 72 7.43 5.32 21.02
N ASN A 73 8.30 4.33 21.19
CA ASN A 73 9.70 4.42 20.81
C ASN A 73 10.07 3.58 19.60
N LYS A 74 9.25 2.60 19.25
CA LYS A 74 9.54 1.67 18.15
C LYS A 74 8.29 1.20 17.43
N LEU A 75 8.39 1.10 16.10
CA LEU A 75 7.36 0.56 15.23
C LEU A 75 7.93 -0.60 14.42
N GLN A 76 7.23 -1.73 14.41
CA GLN A 76 7.70 -2.95 13.75
C GLN A 76 6.59 -3.65 12.97
N ILE A 77 6.93 -4.16 11.79
CA ILE A 77 6.13 -5.16 11.08
C ILE A 77 6.71 -6.53 11.33
N VAL A 78 5.88 -7.47 11.78
CA VAL A 78 6.21 -8.89 11.82
C VAL A 78 5.67 -9.52 10.54
N ALA A 79 6.54 -9.63 9.53
CA ALA A 79 6.16 -10.11 8.20
C ALA A 79 6.29 -11.63 8.11
N VAL A 80 5.19 -12.31 7.81
CA VAL A 80 5.14 -13.72 7.42
C VAL A 80 5.15 -13.79 5.90
N LEU A 81 6.23 -14.34 5.31
CA LEU A 81 6.48 -14.32 3.88
C LEU A 81 5.91 -15.57 3.21
N ARG A 82 4.73 -15.44 2.59
CA ARG A 82 3.98 -16.56 2.00
C ARG A 82 4.67 -17.22 0.79
N ASP A 83 5.58 -16.52 0.12
CA ASP A 83 6.30 -16.97 -1.07
C ASP A 83 7.80 -17.16 -0.84
N TRP A 84 8.22 -17.19 0.44
CA TRP A 84 9.61 -17.41 0.80
C TRP A 84 10.09 -18.80 0.38
N LYS A 85 11.33 -18.87 -0.13
CA LYS A 85 11.97 -20.10 -0.58
C LYS A 85 13.38 -20.23 0.00
N GLN A 86 13.64 -21.33 0.65
CA GLN A 86 14.96 -21.61 1.23
C GLN A 86 16.07 -21.64 0.17
N SER A 87 15.78 -22.15 -1.05
CA SER A 87 16.72 -22.15 -2.16
C SER A 87 17.16 -20.74 -2.56
N GLU A 88 16.22 -19.78 -2.65
CA GLU A 88 16.52 -18.40 -2.97
C GLU A 88 17.36 -17.72 -1.87
N ALA A 89 17.02 -18.00 -0.60
CA ALA A 89 17.72 -17.45 0.56
C ALA A 89 19.19 -17.87 0.65
N LYS A 90 19.55 -19.02 0.06
CA LYS A 90 20.94 -19.52 0.01
C LYS A 90 21.80 -18.79 -1.02
N PHE A 91 21.20 -18.40 -2.15
CA PHE A 91 21.95 -17.90 -3.32
C PHE A 91 21.82 -16.40 -3.56
N LYS A 92 20.77 -15.76 -3.04
CA LYS A 92 20.52 -14.31 -3.26
C LYS A 92 20.88 -13.50 -2.02
N PRO A 93 21.85 -12.59 -2.07
CA PRO A 93 22.26 -11.77 -0.91
C PRO A 93 21.13 -10.94 -0.32
N ASP A 94 20.34 -10.29 -1.17
CA ASP A 94 19.25 -9.37 -0.78
C ASP A 94 17.92 -10.09 -0.44
N TYR A 95 17.90 -11.40 -0.54
CA TYR A 95 16.71 -12.18 -0.23
C TYR A 95 16.62 -12.46 1.28
N PRO A 96 15.43 -12.33 1.91
CA PRO A 96 15.25 -12.60 3.33
C PRO A 96 15.75 -13.98 3.72
N LYS A 97 16.53 -14.04 4.81
CA LYS A 97 17.13 -15.31 5.28
C LYS A 97 16.14 -16.22 6.02
N SER A 98 14.97 -15.68 6.39
CA SER A 98 13.89 -16.41 7.07
C SER A 98 12.54 -16.12 6.42
N GLY A 99 11.59 -17.05 6.56
CA GLY A 99 10.19 -16.86 6.17
C GLY A 99 9.41 -15.93 7.10
N ILE A 100 9.98 -15.58 8.26
CA ILE A 100 9.47 -14.55 9.17
C ILE A 100 10.57 -13.51 9.36
N VAL A 101 10.20 -12.24 9.14
CA VAL A 101 11.12 -11.10 9.23
C VAL A 101 10.49 -10.00 10.06
N ILE A 102 11.27 -9.44 10.98
CA ILE A 102 10.88 -8.21 11.69
C ILE A 102 11.48 -7.02 10.93
N VAL A 103 10.63 -6.10 10.53
CA VAL A 103 11.02 -4.89 9.80
C VAL A 103 10.75 -3.68 10.68
N ASP A 104 11.80 -2.93 10.99
CA ASP A 104 11.65 -1.66 11.69
C ASP A 104 11.05 -0.62 10.75
N VAL A 105 10.05 0.11 11.24
CA VAL A 105 9.35 1.15 10.49
C VAL A 105 9.72 2.51 11.08
N PRO A 106 10.02 3.52 10.26
CA PRO A 106 10.36 4.85 10.75
C PRO A 106 9.25 5.44 11.62
N LEU A 107 9.60 5.87 12.82
CA LEU A 107 8.71 6.61 13.69
C LEU A 107 8.77 8.10 13.32
N TRP A 108 7.63 8.68 13.01
CA TRP A 108 7.50 10.09 12.70
C TRP A 108 7.53 10.94 13.98
N SER A 109 7.88 12.20 13.84
CA SER A 109 7.73 13.17 14.93
C SER A 109 6.25 13.32 15.32
N THR A 110 6.00 13.80 16.53
CA THR A 110 4.63 14.04 17.00
C THR A 110 3.87 15.01 16.09
N SER A 111 4.55 16.07 15.59
CA SER A 111 3.95 17.00 14.64
C SER A 111 3.54 16.30 13.33
N GLN A 112 4.43 15.49 12.75
CA GLN A 112 4.12 14.77 11.52
C GLN A 112 2.93 13.80 11.70
N GLN A 113 2.83 13.16 12.87
CA GLN A 113 1.69 12.31 13.20
C GLN A 113 0.39 13.12 13.32
N ASP A 114 0.42 14.26 14.02
CA ASP A 114 -0.72 15.14 14.21
C ASP A 114 -1.20 15.72 12.87
N ASP A 115 -0.28 16.20 12.05
CA ASP A 115 -0.57 16.74 10.71
C ASP A 115 -1.20 15.67 9.82
N PHE A 116 -0.62 14.47 9.76
CA PHE A 116 -1.14 13.37 8.97
C PHE A 116 -2.56 12.98 9.36
N VAL A 117 -2.82 12.82 10.67
CA VAL A 117 -4.15 12.38 11.14
C VAL A 117 -5.18 13.48 10.89
N THR A 118 -4.84 14.73 11.18
CA THR A 118 -5.73 15.89 10.96
C THR A 118 -6.06 16.06 9.48
N GLU A 119 -5.06 16.01 8.61
CA GLU A 119 -5.24 16.11 7.16
C GLU A 119 -6.16 14.98 6.64
N ARG A 120 -5.93 13.73 7.06
CA ARG A 120 -6.74 12.60 6.62
C ARG A 120 -8.20 12.74 7.05
N VAL A 121 -8.46 13.16 8.29
CA VAL A 121 -9.84 13.40 8.77
C VAL A 121 -10.48 14.55 8.00
N ALA A 122 -9.77 15.66 7.80
CA ALA A 122 -10.29 16.80 7.04
C ALA A 122 -10.65 16.43 5.59
N LEU A 123 -9.82 15.62 4.92
CA LEU A 123 -10.12 15.13 3.57
C LEU A 123 -11.39 14.26 3.52
N HIS A 124 -11.58 13.40 4.51
CA HIS A 124 -12.82 12.60 4.60
C HIS A 124 -14.05 13.46 4.87
N GLN A 125 -13.96 14.46 5.77
CA GLN A 125 -15.03 15.40 6.02
C GLN A 125 -15.37 16.24 4.79
N GLN A 126 -14.35 16.65 4.02
CA GLN A 126 -14.58 17.38 2.79
C GLN A 126 -15.29 16.49 1.74
N ALA A 127 -14.85 15.25 1.60
CA ALA A 127 -15.49 14.29 0.67
C ALA A 127 -16.97 14.02 1.05
N GLU A 128 -17.29 13.92 2.35
CA GLU A 128 -18.67 13.79 2.81
C GLU A 128 -19.50 15.03 2.47
N LYS A 129 -18.98 16.23 2.72
CA LYS A 129 -19.64 17.49 2.35
C LYS A 129 -19.88 17.59 0.84
N ASP A 130 -18.86 17.26 0.05
CA ASP A 130 -18.96 17.30 -1.40
C ASP A 130 -20.02 16.32 -1.92
N TYR A 131 -20.08 15.12 -1.33
CA TYR A 131 -21.12 14.14 -1.64
C TYR A 131 -22.54 14.65 -1.29
N VAL A 132 -22.74 15.22 -0.08
CA VAL A 132 -24.04 15.73 0.38
C VAL A 132 -24.54 16.90 -0.51
N PHE A 133 -23.63 17.72 -1.01
CA PHE A 133 -23.95 18.88 -1.87
C PHE A 133 -23.85 18.59 -3.37
N ASP A 134 -23.79 17.32 -3.77
CA ASP A 134 -23.67 16.87 -5.17
C ASP A 134 -22.50 17.53 -5.92
N LYS A 135 -21.40 17.76 -5.22
CA LYS A 135 -20.16 18.29 -5.78
C LYS A 135 -19.21 17.15 -6.17
N PRO A 136 -18.30 17.39 -7.13
CA PRO A 136 -17.29 16.40 -7.46
C PRO A 136 -16.39 16.10 -6.26
N ILE A 137 -16.34 14.82 -5.86
CA ILE A 137 -15.40 14.34 -4.84
C ILE A 137 -13.99 14.32 -5.44
N ALA A 138 -12.99 14.69 -4.65
CA ALA A 138 -11.59 14.63 -5.05
C ALA A 138 -11.22 13.23 -5.60
N PRO A 139 -10.56 13.14 -6.77
CA PRO A 139 -10.22 11.86 -7.35
C PRO A 139 -9.14 11.13 -6.54
N CYS A 140 -9.23 9.82 -6.50
CA CYS A 140 -8.16 8.98 -5.96
C CYS A 140 -6.90 9.12 -6.82
N THR A 141 -5.74 9.11 -6.18
CA THR A 141 -4.44 9.12 -6.85
C THR A 141 -4.17 7.79 -7.58
N GLU A 142 -3.17 7.74 -8.45
CA GLU A 142 -2.75 6.50 -9.11
C GLU A 142 -2.33 5.43 -8.09
N ASP A 143 -1.62 5.82 -7.05
CA ASP A 143 -1.19 4.91 -5.98
C ASP A 143 -2.39 4.34 -5.20
N GLU A 144 -3.35 5.18 -4.81
CA GLU A 144 -4.58 4.74 -4.13
C GLU A 144 -5.43 3.79 -4.98
N ARG A 145 -5.40 3.92 -6.30
CA ARG A 145 -6.11 3.04 -7.24
C ARG A 145 -5.32 1.78 -7.61
N TRP A 146 -4.07 1.67 -7.19
CA TRP A 146 -3.11 0.66 -7.65
C TRP A 146 -3.03 0.62 -9.17
N ALA A 147 -2.95 1.82 -9.76
CA ALA A 147 -3.00 2.00 -11.20
C ALA A 147 -1.75 1.40 -11.87
N ARG A 148 -2.00 0.56 -12.83
CA ARG A 148 -0.98 0.03 -13.74
C ARG A 148 -1.02 0.82 -15.03
N LYS A 149 0.14 1.33 -15.46
CA LYS A 149 0.26 2.03 -16.74
C LYS A 149 0.04 1.08 -17.91
N SER A 150 -0.49 1.60 -19.00
CA SER A 150 -0.53 0.86 -20.26
C SER A 150 0.87 0.43 -20.68
N LYS A 151 0.98 -0.69 -21.36
CA LYS A 151 2.25 -1.24 -21.86
C LYS A 151 2.08 -1.77 -23.29
N HIS A 152 3.16 -1.70 -24.04
CA HIS A 152 3.27 -2.31 -25.38
C HIS A 152 4.10 -3.58 -25.25
N ALA A 153 3.44 -4.73 -25.45
CA ALA A 153 4.04 -6.03 -25.26
C ALA A 153 4.59 -6.57 -26.59
N VAL A 154 5.87 -6.85 -26.67
CA VAL A 154 6.45 -7.59 -27.79
C VAL A 154 6.10 -9.07 -27.60
N MET A 155 5.29 -9.61 -28.49
CA MET A 155 4.82 -10.98 -28.49
C MET A 155 5.54 -11.80 -29.57
N LYS A 156 5.81 -13.06 -29.27
CA LYS A 156 6.29 -14.03 -30.26
C LYS A 156 5.16 -14.99 -30.63
N LYS A 157 4.95 -15.23 -31.93
CA LYS A 157 3.93 -16.17 -32.43
C LYS A 157 4.03 -17.52 -31.70
N GLY A 158 2.89 -17.99 -31.17
CA GLY A 158 2.79 -19.24 -30.40
C GLY A 158 3.17 -19.14 -28.91
N ARG A 159 3.57 -17.98 -28.39
CA ARG A 159 3.83 -17.78 -26.96
C ARG A 159 2.73 -16.94 -26.30
N LYS A 160 2.29 -17.36 -25.10
CA LYS A 160 1.33 -16.59 -24.27
C LYS A 160 2.00 -15.47 -23.45
N LYS A 161 3.30 -15.60 -23.16
CA LYS A 161 4.04 -14.58 -22.41
C LYS A 161 4.76 -13.62 -23.35
N ALA A 162 4.70 -12.33 -23.04
CA ALA A 162 5.47 -11.33 -23.74
C ALA A 162 6.98 -11.64 -23.66
N VAL A 163 7.69 -11.33 -24.73
CA VAL A 163 9.16 -11.35 -24.76
C VAL A 163 9.68 -10.20 -23.90
N LYS A 164 9.10 -8.99 -24.09
CA LYS A 164 9.39 -7.80 -23.29
C LYS A 164 8.19 -6.85 -23.29
N LEU A 165 8.08 -6.05 -22.23
CA LEU A 165 7.11 -4.96 -22.10
C LEU A 165 7.85 -3.63 -22.28
N HIS A 166 7.26 -2.72 -23.04
CA HIS A 166 7.76 -1.36 -23.25
C HIS A 166 6.74 -0.33 -22.79
N ASP A 167 7.23 0.87 -22.48
CA ASP A 167 6.39 1.99 -22.06
C ASP A 167 5.78 2.74 -23.24
N SER A 168 6.43 2.67 -24.41
CA SER A 168 5.93 3.28 -25.63
C SER A 168 5.79 2.27 -26.77
N GLU A 169 4.98 2.62 -27.77
CA GLU A 169 4.79 1.82 -28.98
C GLU A 169 6.03 1.83 -29.85
N GLU A 170 6.69 2.98 -29.96
CA GLU A 170 7.91 3.15 -30.76
C GLU A 170 9.02 2.21 -30.28
N GLU A 171 9.25 2.12 -28.97
CA GLU A 171 10.22 1.19 -28.40
C GLU A 171 9.86 -0.27 -28.68
N ALA A 172 8.57 -0.61 -28.61
CA ALA A 172 8.12 -1.97 -28.87
C ALA A 172 8.26 -2.34 -30.34
N VAL A 173 7.94 -1.42 -31.25
CA VAL A 173 8.11 -1.62 -32.72
C VAL A 173 9.57 -1.78 -33.04
N ALA A 174 10.45 -0.88 -32.61
CA ALA A 174 11.90 -0.99 -32.83
C ALA A 174 12.46 -2.32 -32.29
N HIS A 175 11.95 -2.78 -31.14
CA HIS A 175 12.35 -4.08 -30.59
C HIS A 175 11.85 -5.25 -31.46
N CYS A 176 10.63 -5.19 -32.01
CA CYS A 176 10.15 -6.19 -32.97
C CYS A 176 10.99 -6.26 -34.26
N GLU A 177 11.41 -5.11 -34.79
CA GLU A 177 12.28 -5.04 -35.98
C GLU A 177 13.62 -5.73 -35.73
N VAL A 178 14.25 -5.49 -34.57
CA VAL A 178 15.50 -6.15 -34.17
C VAL A 178 15.34 -7.67 -34.03
N LEU A 179 14.20 -8.14 -33.51
CA LEU A 179 13.92 -9.56 -33.31
C LEU A 179 13.49 -10.29 -34.60
N GLY A 180 13.05 -9.55 -35.62
CA GLY A 180 12.67 -10.07 -36.92
C GLY A 180 11.30 -10.78 -36.95
N ALA A 181 11.09 -11.55 -38.00
CA ALA A 181 9.80 -12.16 -38.32
C ALA A 181 9.20 -13.00 -37.19
N GLY A 182 7.88 -12.95 -37.04
CA GLY A 182 7.13 -13.70 -36.04
C GLY A 182 6.98 -12.98 -34.70
N HIS A 183 7.39 -11.71 -34.62
CA HIS A 183 7.14 -10.85 -33.48
C HIS A 183 6.10 -9.79 -33.84
N THR A 184 5.25 -9.42 -32.88
CA THR A 184 4.19 -8.41 -33.02
C THR A 184 4.10 -7.59 -31.74
N VAL A 185 3.59 -6.37 -31.85
CA VAL A 185 3.27 -5.52 -30.69
C VAL A 185 1.80 -5.75 -30.33
N ASP A 186 1.54 -5.98 -29.05
CA ASP A 186 0.22 -6.10 -28.44
C ASP A 186 0.06 -4.98 -27.40
N PHE A 187 -0.94 -4.12 -27.60
CA PHE A 187 -1.23 -3.04 -26.65
C PHE A 187 -1.99 -3.61 -25.45
N ARG A 188 -1.47 -3.36 -24.26
CA ARG A 188 -2.08 -3.73 -22.99
C ARG A 188 -2.54 -2.47 -22.26
N LYS A 189 -3.84 -2.22 -22.25
CA LYS A 189 -4.44 -1.10 -21.54
C LYS A 189 -4.08 -1.19 -20.06
N GLY A 190 -3.74 -0.05 -19.46
CA GLY A 190 -3.57 0.09 -18.03
C GLY A 190 -4.86 -0.19 -17.27
N GLU A 191 -4.75 -0.52 -16.02
CA GLU A 191 -5.88 -0.91 -15.19
C GLU A 191 -5.75 -0.34 -13.78
N SER A 192 -6.84 0.18 -13.24
CA SER A 192 -6.95 0.57 -11.83
C SER A 192 -7.40 -0.65 -11.01
N ILE A 193 -6.43 -1.49 -10.58
CA ILE A 193 -6.68 -2.80 -9.95
C ILE A 193 -7.58 -2.71 -8.72
N ARG A 194 -7.34 -1.72 -7.86
CA ARG A 194 -8.17 -1.55 -6.66
C ARG A 194 -9.61 -1.24 -7.03
N CYS A 195 -9.83 -0.37 -8.02
CA CYS A 195 -11.18 0.00 -8.45
C CYS A 195 -11.94 -1.17 -9.06
N SER A 196 -11.25 -2.01 -9.87
CA SER A 196 -11.89 -3.15 -10.54
C SER A 196 -12.18 -4.33 -9.62
N GLN A 197 -11.41 -4.52 -8.52
CA GLN A 197 -11.47 -5.78 -7.76
C GLN A 197 -11.69 -5.59 -6.26
N TYR A 198 -11.37 -4.44 -5.66
CA TYR A 198 -11.29 -4.28 -4.21
C TYR A 198 -12.00 -3.03 -3.67
N CYS A 199 -12.60 -2.22 -4.52
CA CYS A 199 -13.27 -1.00 -4.08
C CYS A 199 -14.78 -1.21 -3.98
N ASP A 200 -15.31 -1.24 -2.77
CA ASP A 200 -16.74 -1.49 -2.50
C ASP A 200 -17.65 -0.39 -3.06
N VAL A 201 -17.11 0.81 -3.31
CA VAL A 201 -17.84 1.96 -3.83
C VAL A 201 -17.60 2.24 -5.31
N SER A 202 -16.90 1.36 -6.03
CA SER A 202 -16.56 1.56 -7.45
C SER A 202 -17.80 1.77 -8.34
N ALA A 203 -18.89 1.08 -8.06
CA ALA A 203 -20.16 1.21 -8.80
C ALA A 203 -20.75 2.63 -8.74
N PHE A 204 -20.43 3.40 -7.72
CA PHE A 204 -20.93 4.78 -7.53
C PHE A 204 -19.88 5.83 -7.89
N CYS A 205 -18.63 5.43 -8.11
CA CYS A 205 -17.49 6.31 -8.32
C CYS A 205 -17.52 6.95 -9.73
N SER A 206 -17.58 8.28 -9.80
CA SER A 206 -17.56 9.03 -11.06
C SER A 206 -16.22 8.91 -11.80
N GLN A 207 -15.10 8.83 -11.07
CA GLN A 207 -13.77 8.63 -11.63
C GLN A 207 -13.67 7.26 -12.32
N TRP A 208 -14.10 6.19 -11.64
CA TRP A 208 -14.08 4.84 -12.19
C TRP A 208 -14.99 4.69 -13.40
N LYS A 209 -16.19 5.30 -13.36
CA LYS A 209 -17.12 5.29 -14.49
C LYS A 209 -16.53 5.96 -15.73
N LYS A 210 -15.84 7.11 -15.57
CA LYS A 210 -15.16 7.78 -16.69
C LYS A 210 -14.05 6.92 -17.30
N GLU A 211 -13.22 6.26 -16.48
CA GLU A 211 -12.13 5.42 -16.98
C GLU A 211 -12.61 4.20 -17.78
N ASN A 212 -13.85 3.76 -17.55
CA ASN A 212 -14.45 2.59 -18.21
C ASN A 212 -15.59 2.94 -19.17
N ALA A 213 -15.89 4.21 -19.39
CA ALA A 213 -16.91 4.63 -20.36
C ALA A 213 -16.48 4.36 -21.81
N ASP A 214 -15.19 4.25 -22.07
CA ASP A 214 -14.58 4.05 -23.39
C ASP A 214 -14.14 2.59 -23.63
N GLY A 215 -14.70 1.62 -22.88
CA GLY A 215 -14.33 0.19 -22.95
C GLY A 215 -15.44 -0.72 -23.41
#